data_de22be1bfe1e9d2a8940da2843d49261
#
_entry.id   de22be1bfe1e9d2a8940da2843d49261
#
_cell.length_a   1.000
_cell.length_b   1.000
_cell.length_c   1.000
_cell.angle_alpha   90.00
_cell.angle_beta   90.00
_cell.angle_gamma   90.00
#
_symmetry.space_group_name_H-M   'P 1'
#
loop_
_entity.id
_entity.type
_entity.pdbx_description
1 polymer ?
#
loop_
_entity_poly.entity_id
_entity_poly.type
_entity_poly.pdbx_seq_one_letter_code
_entity_poly.pdbx_strand_id
1 'polypeptide(L)'
;MTGMLGAGGWSDGKLVVSTVQGGQLAKYCGEEKAMSLMEEVVANFTRFHPKPDEISCSDPKTEPDFIKPYFDLRMSLVWHIGSNYLHEIAKNWYSFLLDKGVNFHWEKEVVGIHFENNDVRYGDPGCGCRAAHMYYDELIFAVGKSGIDFAQSMSDRYKLPTEPKAVQIGIRFEAPQKYFQKLIDVSYDFKLYQKHDNVSIRSFCTNNNAAYVAVEETYGDISYNGHAKKGKEFENQMTNFGILMEIKGIEDPFAWSRDAVQKLQANGTGLYYSPGYTRTPSLTSEGNRVSTIQTNSLAPISLALGEYFAYIVNFIDNMNAVFEFGNDWGFYAPEVKYLSPEPLVKYEDLSLNDFPNVHFAGDALSARGITVSGAHGIYIAEKLIK
;
A
#
# COMPACT_ATOMS: atom_id res chain seq x y z
N MET A 1 5.20 2.09 9.93
CA MET A 1 4.64 3.46 10.05
C MET A 1 3.46 3.42 10.99
N THR A 2 3.48 4.25 12.02
CA THR A 2 2.46 4.39 13.06
C THR A 2 2.05 5.86 13.16
N GLY A 3 0.97 6.16 13.90
CA GLY A 3 0.47 7.53 14.09
C GLY A 3 -0.79 7.83 13.27
N MET A 4 -1.18 9.12 13.26
CA MET A 4 -2.39 9.59 12.57
C MET A 4 -2.36 9.22 11.07
N LEU A 5 -3.47 8.72 10.55
CA LEU A 5 -3.64 8.15 9.20
C LEU A 5 -2.82 6.87 8.92
N GLY A 6 -2.03 6.35 9.87
CA GLY A 6 -1.23 5.14 9.68
C GLY A 6 -0.33 5.21 8.44
N ALA A 7 -0.28 4.14 7.64
CA ALA A 7 0.47 4.13 6.37
C ALA A 7 -0.07 5.14 5.34
N GLY A 8 -1.32 5.55 5.43
CA GLY A 8 -1.91 6.60 4.58
C GLY A 8 -1.27 7.97 4.78
N GLY A 9 -0.73 8.25 5.98
CA GLY A 9 -0.02 9.48 6.29
C GLY A 9 1.37 9.60 5.63
N TRP A 10 1.88 8.48 5.09
CA TRP A 10 3.14 8.43 4.34
C TRP A 10 2.94 7.59 3.07
N SER A 11 2.24 8.15 2.11
CA SER A 11 1.87 7.50 0.85
C SER A 11 2.04 8.44 -0.34
N ASP A 12 1.68 7.97 -1.52
CA ASP A 12 1.67 8.77 -2.74
C ASP A 12 0.52 9.79 -2.81
N GLY A 13 -0.38 9.80 -1.81
CA GLY A 13 -1.51 10.73 -1.77
C GLY A 13 -2.56 10.45 -2.84
N LYS A 14 -2.71 9.21 -3.28
CA LYS A 14 -3.78 8.80 -4.20
C LYS A 14 -4.94 8.15 -3.46
N LEU A 15 -6.13 8.63 -3.76
CA LEU A 15 -7.40 8.09 -3.31
C LEU A 15 -8.04 7.37 -4.50
N VAL A 16 -7.91 6.05 -4.54
CA VAL A 16 -8.42 5.21 -5.63
C VAL A 16 -9.84 4.77 -5.29
N VAL A 17 -10.80 5.10 -6.14
CA VAL A 17 -12.22 4.70 -5.99
C VAL A 17 -12.49 3.57 -6.98
N SER A 18 -12.55 2.34 -6.48
CA SER A 18 -12.69 1.14 -7.30
C SER A 18 -13.13 -0.07 -6.48
N THR A 19 -14.12 -0.81 -6.97
CA THR A 19 -14.60 -2.06 -6.35
C THR A 19 -13.73 -3.28 -6.67
N VAL A 20 -12.83 -3.14 -7.66
CA VAL A 20 -11.94 -4.24 -8.11
C VAL A 20 -10.48 -4.05 -7.69
N GLN A 21 -10.17 -2.97 -6.97
CA GLN A 21 -8.82 -2.63 -6.53
C GLN A 21 -8.81 -2.22 -5.06
N GLY A 22 -7.73 -2.57 -4.35
CA GLY A 22 -7.49 -2.10 -2.99
C GLY A 22 -8.12 -2.96 -1.89
N GLY A 23 -8.82 -4.04 -2.20
CA GLY A 23 -9.42 -4.93 -1.21
C GLY A 23 -10.77 -5.50 -1.63
N GLN A 24 -11.49 -6.09 -0.68
CA GLN A 24 -12.74 -6.83 -0.93
C GLN A 24 -13.98 -6.14 -0.37
N LEU A 25 -13.97 -4.80 -0.21
CA LEU A 25 -15.11 -4.09 0.40
C LEU A 25 -16.46 -4.41 -0.28
N ALA A 26 -16.47 -4.50 -1.62
CA ALA A 26 -17.69 -4.85 -2.36
C ALA A 26 -18.22 -6.27 -2.04
N LYS A 27 -17.35 -7.19 -1.62
CA LYS A 27 -17.77 -8.53 -1.14
C LYS A 27 -18.63 -8.43 0.13
N TYR A 28 -18.36 -7.44 0.98
CA TYR A 28 -19.05 -7.25 2.25
C TYR A 28 -20.36 -6.47 2.11
N CYS A 29 -20.37 -5.41 1.30
CA CYS A 29 -21.51 -4.49 1.27
C CYS A 29 -22.13 -4.24 -0.12
N GLY A 30 -21.65 -4.94 -1.16
CA GLY A 30 -22.05 -4.70 -2.55
C GLY A 30 -21.32 -3.53 -3.20
N GLU A 31 -21.33 -3.48 -4.53
CA GLU A 31 -20.53 -2.51 -5.29
C GLU A 31 -20.99 -1.06 -5.08
N GLU A 32 -22.30 -0.81 -5.14
CA GLU A 32 -22.87 0.54 -4.98
C GLU A 32 -22.53 1.14 -3.61
N LYS A 33 -22.72 0.37 -2.54
CA LYS A 33 -22.40 0.82 -1.18
C LYS A 33 -20.89 1.01 -1.01
N ALA A 34 -20.07 0.11 -1.55
CA ALA A 34 -18.61 0.22 -1.51
C ALA A 34 -18.12 1.50 -2.19
N MET A 35 -18.66 1.83 -3.37
CA MET A 35 -18.33 3.08 -4.08
C MET A 35 -18.72 4.30 -3.23
N SER A 36 -19.94 4.36 -2.73
CA SER A 36 -20.42 5.46 -1.88
C SER A 36 -19.52 5.68 -0.64
N LEU A 37 -19.11 4.61 0.04
CA LEU A 37 -18.22 4.69 1.20
C LEU A 37 -16.83 5.22 0.82
N MET A 38 -16.28 4.80 -0.32
CA MET A 38 -14.99 5.29 -0.80
C MET A 38 -15.05 6.76 -1.20
N GLU A 39 -16.15 7.21 -1.80
CA GLU A 39 -16.40 8.63 -2.11
C GLU A 39 -16.50 9.48 -0.84
N GLU A 40 -17.10 8.95 0.24
CA GLU A 40 -17.12 9.61 1.54
C GLU A 40 -15.72 9.76 2.14
N VAL A 41 -14.86 8.75 1.97
CA VAL A 41 -13.43 8.87 2.35
C VAL A 41 -12.76 10.00 1.56
N VAL A 42 -12.98 10.09 0.25
CA VAL A 42 -12.46 11.19 -0.59
C VAL A 42 -12.95 12.53 -0.07
N ALA A 43 -14.24 12.66 0.25
CA ALA A 43 -14.83 13.89 0.80
C ALA A 43 -14.17 14.29 2.13
N ASN A 44 -13.90 13.33 3.02
CA ASN A 44 -13.22 13.59 4.28
C ASN A 44 -11.77 14.08 4.07
N PHE A 45 -11.00 13.45 3.19
CA PHE A 45 -9.65 13.93 2.86
C PHE A 45 -9.68 15.33 2.24
N THR A 46 -10.62 15.61 1.34
CA THR A 46 -10.81 16.93 0.73
C THR A 46 -11.14 17.98 1.77
N ARG A 47 -12.03 17.67 2.72
CA ARG A 47 -12.43 18.56 3.82
C ARG A 47 -11.24 19.03 4.67
N PHE A 48 -10.30 18.14 4.95
CA PHE A 48 -9.14 18.45 5.79
C PHE A 48 -7.90 18.87 5.01
N HIS A 49 -8.00 18.94 3.67
CA HIS A 49 -6.90 19.35 2.81
C HIS A 49 -6.63 20.86 2.93
N PRO A 50 -5.38 21.31 3.13
CA PRO A 50 -5.05 22.73 3.29
C PRO A 50 -5.29 23.55 2.02
N LYS A 51 -5.27 22.90 0.84
CA LYS A 51 -5.47 23.49 -0.47
C LYS A 51 -6.34 22.59 -1.36
N PRO A 52 -7.64 22.49 -1.13
CA PRO A 52 -8.52 21.58 -1.86
C PRO A 52 -8.54 21.83 -3.37
N ASP A 53 -8.31 23.06 -3.83
CA ASP A 53 -8.26 23.42 -5.25
C ASP A 53 -7.06 22.80 -6.00
N GLU A 54 -6.03 22.31 -5.29
CA GLU A 54 -4.90 21.60 -5.88
C GLU A 54 -5.16 20.08 -6.04
N ILE A 55 -6.25 19.56 -5.52
CA ILE A 55 -6.64 18.16 -5.71
C ILE A 55 -7.02 17.97 -7.19
N SER A 56 -6.42 16.96 -7.83
CA SER A 56 -6.80 16.59 -9.19
C SER A 56 -7.55 15.27 -9.21
N CYS A 57 -8.57 15.20 -10.06
CA CYS A 57 -9.31 13.98 -10.35
C CYS A 57 -8.91 13.47 -11.74
N SER A 58 -8.62 12.20 -11.86
CA SER A 58 -8.38 11.51 -13.12
C SER A 58 -9.42 10.43 -13.32
N ASP A 59 -10.33 10.68 -14.26
CA ASP A 59 -11.32 9.70 -14.69
C ASP A 59 -10.75 8.92 -15.88
N PRO A 60 -10.78 7.57 -15.87
CA PRO A 60 -10.25 6.77 -16.94
C PRO A 60 -10.99 7.00 -18.27
N LYS A 61 -10.23 7.09 -19.36
CA LYS A 61 -10.77 7.15 -20.72
C LYS A 61 -10.85 5.75 -21.35
N THR A 62 -11.18 5.69 -22.63
CA THR A 62 -11.23 4.42 -23.37
C THR A 62 -9.85 3.76 -23.42
N GLU A 63 -9.82 2.46 -23.18
CA GLU A 63 -8.62 1.64 -23.27
C GLU A 63 -7.99 1.69 -24.66
N PRO A 64 -6.69 1.99 -24.78
CA PRO A 64 -6.02 2.05 -26.08
C PRO A 64 -5.67 0.67 -26.61
N ASP A 65 -5.91 0.44 -27.91
CA ASP A 65 -5.71 -0.88 -28.54
C ASP A 65 -4.26 -1.35 -28.56
N PHE A 66 -3.26 -0.44 -28.53
CA PHE A 66 -1.84 -0.80 -28.59
C PHE A 66 -1.34 -1.57 -27.36
N ILE A 67 -2.09 -1.55 -26.24
CA ILE A 67 -1.75 -2.29 -25.02
C ILE A 67 -2.17 -3.76 -25.08
N LYS A 68 -3.33 -4.03 -25.68
CA LYS A 68 -4.01 -5.35 -25.69
C LYS A 68 -3.15 -6.56 -26.10
N PRO A 69 -2.19 -6.44 -27.06
CA PRO A 69 -1.36 -7.59 -27.43
C PRO A 69 -0.42 -8.08 -26.31
N TYR A 70 -0.15 -7.24 -25.33
CA TYR A 70 0.86 -7.50 -24.31
C TYR A 70 0.31 -7.53 -22.88
N PHE A 71 -0.75 -6.77 -22.61
CA PHE A 71 -1.26 -6.56 -21.25
C PHE A 71 -2.78 -6.45 -21.21
N ASP A 72 -3.36 -6.97 -20.15
CA ASP A 72 -4.68 -6.53 -19.71
C ASP A 72 -4.52 -5.20 -18.96
N LEU A 73 -5.26 -4.17 -19.37
CA LEU A 73 -5.21 -2.86 -18.74
C LEU A 73 -6.35 -2.70 -17.74
N ARG A 74 -6.00 -2.26 -16.52
CA ARG A 74 -7.01 -1.83 -15.54
C ARG A 74 -6.77 -0.37 -15.17
N MET A 75 -7.87 0.36 -15.12
CA MET A 75 -7.90 1.79 -14.83
C MET A 75 -8.94 2.05 -13.76
N SER A 76 -8.74 3.10 -12.97
CA SER A 76 -9.66 3.47 -11.90
C SER A 76 -9.78 4.97 -11.79
N LEU A 77 -10.88 5.43 -11.23
CA LEU A 77 -11.05 6.81 -10.79
C LEU A 77 -10.06 7.08 -9.66
N VAL A 78 -9.25 8.13 -9.81
CA VAL A 78 -8.21 8.51 -8.87
C VAL A 78 -8.31 9.99 -8.51
N TRP A 79 -8.37 10.27 -7.22
CA TRP A 79 -8.16 11.61 -6.67
C TRP A 79 -6.75 11.70 -6.12
N HIS A 80 -5.95 12.64 -6.62
CA HIS A 80 -4.58 12.83 -6.18
C HIS A 80 -4.48 14.08 -5.31
N ILE A 81 -4.24 13.87 -4.01
CA ILE A 81 -4.16 14.91 -2.98
C ILE A 81 -2.72 15.36 -2.69
N GLY A 82 -1.71 14.68 -3.22
CA GLY A 82 -0.29 15.01 -3.04
C GLY A 82 0.32 14.49 -1.74
N SER A 83 1.47 13.84 -1.86
CA SER A 83 2.21 13.33 -0.69
C SER A 83 2.63 14.46 0.28
N ASN A 84 2.91 15.64 -0.23
CA ASN A 84 3.36 16.79 0.54
C ASN A 84 2.27 17.40 1.46
N TYR A 85 0.99 17.09 1.24
CA TYR A 85 -0.11 17.61 2.07
C TYR A 85 -0.59 16.64 3.15
N LEU A 86 -0.16 15.39 3.12
CA LEU A 86 -0.65 14.36 4.06
C LEU A 86 -0.42 14.72 5.53
N HIS A 87 0.71 15.35 5.84
CA HIS A 87 1.00 15.78 7.21
C HIS A 87 0.00 16.86 7.71
N GLU A 88 -0.30 17.84 6.87
CA GLU A 88 -1.26 18.90 7.24
C GLU A 88 -2.70 18.36 7.30
N ILE A 89 -3.08 17.48 6.38
CA ILE A 89 -4.37 16.78 6.45
C ILE A 89 -4.49 16.02 7.76
N ALA A 90 -3.45 15.26 8.15
CA ALA A 90 -3.44 14.51 9.39
C ALA A 90 -3.61 15.44 10.61
N LYS A 91 -2.90 16.58 10.64
CA LYS A 91 -2.98 17.57 11.70
C LYS A 91 -4.38 18.20 11.80
N ASN A 92 -4.96 18.60 10.67
CA ASN A 92 -6.29 19.21 10.63
C ASN A 92 -7.36 18.22 11.10
N TRP A 93 -7.27 16.98 10.63
CA TRP A 93 -8.21 15.93 11.04
C TRP A 93 -8.07 15.55 12.50
N TYR A 94 -6.83 15.44 12.99
CA TYR A 94 -6.55 15.20 14.41
C TYR A 94 -7.16 16.28 15.32
N SER A 95 -6.95 17.57 14.98
CA SER A 95 -7.54 18.69 15.73
C SER A 95 -9.07 18.61 15.76
N PHE A 96 -9.69 18.31 14.62
CA PHE A 96 -11.14 18.13 14.54
C PHE A 96 -11.64 16.98 15.43
N LEU A 97 -10.94 15.86 15.47
CA LEU A 97 -11.32 14.72 16.31
C LEU A 97 -11.17 15.02 17.79
N LEU A 98 -10.11 15.75 18.19
CA LEU A 98 -9.95 16.24 19.57
C LEU A 98 -11.13 17.15 19.99
N ASP A 99 -11.52 18.08 19.14
CA ASP A 99 -12.65 18.99 19.38
C ASP A 99 -13.98 18.23 19.51
N LYS A 100 -14.07 17.02 18.91
CA LYS A 100 -15.20 16.09 19.05
C LYS A 100 -15.11 15.16 20.27
N GLY A 101 -14.07 15.30 21.09
CA GLY A 101 -13.91 14.50 22.32
C GLY A 101 -13.27 13.12 22.10
N VAL A 102 -12.66 12.86 20.95
CA VAL A 102 -11.92 11.62 20.73
C VAL A 102 -10.62 11.63 21.54
N ASN A 103 -10.39 10.59 22.33
CA ASN A 103 -9.18 10.41 23.11
C ASN A 103 -8.11 9.66 22.31
N PHE A 104 -6.89 10.17 22.27
CA PHE A 104 -5.75 9.55 21.63
C PHE A 104 -4.69 9.14 22.66
N HIS A 105 -4.24 7.92 22.58
CA HIS A 105 -3.16 7.38 23.42
C HIS A 105 -1.90 7.21 22.56
N TRP A 106 -1.13 8.29 22.42
CA TRP A 106 0.13 8.31 21.67
C TRP A 106 1.25 7.61 22.44
N GLU A 107 2.21 7.05 21.69
CA GLU A 107 3.38 6.35 22.25
C GLU A 107 2.96 5.22 23.20
N LYS A 108 1.84 4.56 22.91
CA LYS A 108 1.35 3.41 23.65
C LYS A 108 1.31 2.18 22.73
N GLU A 109 1.94 1.11 23.19
CA GLU A 109 1.91 -0.18 22.52
C GLU A 109 0.81 -1.06 23.12
N VAL A 110 -0.03 -1.61 22.28
CA VAL A 110 -0.98 -2.65 22.69
C VAL A 110 -0.21 -3.95 22.79
N VAL A 111 -0.07 -4.47 24.01
CA VAL A 111 0.70 -5.68 24.32
C VAL A 111 -0.18 -6.92 24.45
N GLY A 112 -1.49 -6.77 24.45
CA GLY A 112 -2.44 -7.88 24.49
C GLY A 112 -3.88 -7.41 24.45
N ILE A 113 -4.73 -8.27 23.91
CA ILE A 113 -6.19 -8.10 23.91
C ILE A 113 -6.81 -9.40 24.41
N HIS A 114 -7.79 -9.28 25.29
CA HIS A 114 -8.58 -10.40 25.81
C HIS A 114 -10.02 -10.23 25.35
N PHE A 115 -10.39 -10.91 24.28
CA PHE A 115 -11.72 -10.79 23.67
C PHE A 115 -12.83 -11.25 24.62
N GLU A 116 -12.58 -12.26 25.45
CA GLU A 116 -13.56 -12.81 26.39
C GLU A 116 -13.90 -11.84 27.54
N ASN A 117 -12.97 -10.93 27.86
CA ASN A 117 -13.09 -10.00 28.97
C ASN A 117 -13.28 -8.55 28.53
N ASN A 118 -13.33 -8.31 27.20
CA ASN A 118 -13.36 -6.97 26.60
C ASN A 118 -12.24 -6.06 27.10
N ASP A 119 -11.01 -6.60 27.22
CA ASP A 119 -9.88 -5.95 27.86
C ASP A 119 -8.71 -5.74 26.87
N VAL A 120 -8.25 -4.50 26.72
CA VAL A 120 -7.03 -4.13 25.99
C VAL A 120 -5.96 -3.78 26.99
N ARG A 121 -4.81 -4.41 26.88
CA ARG A 121 -3.62 -4.13 27.69
C ARG A 121 -2.60 -3.35 26.87
N TYR A 122 -2.16 -2.22 27.39
CA TYR A 122 -1.25 -1.33 26.69
C TYR A 122 -0.25 -0.68 27.65
N GLY A 123 0.87 -0.22 27.10
CA GLY A 123 1.95 0.42 27.88
C GLY A 123 2.92 1.20 27.00
N ASP A 124 3.99 1.70 27.60
CA ASP A 124 5.05 2.38 26.87
C ASP A 124 5.89 1.33 26.11
N PRO A 125 6.26 1.60 24.86
CA PRO A 125 7.04 0.66 24.04
C PRO A 125 8.35 0.26 24.72
N GLY A 126 8.61 -1.06 24.81
CA GLY A 126 9.83 -1.60 25.42
C GLY A 126 9.93 -1.44 26.94
N CYS A 127 8.91 -0.89 27.61
CA CYS A 127 8.87 -0.81 29.05
C CYS A 127 8.41 -2.15 29.66
N GLY A 128 9.22 -2.76 30.48
CA GLY A 128 8.84 -3.90 31.32
C GLY A 128 7.87 -3.57 32.45
N CYS A 129 7.29 -2.37 32.45
CA CYS A 129 6.36 -1.90 33.47
C CYS A 129 4.99 -2.61 33.34
N ARG A 130 4.21 -2.51 34.41
CA ARG A 130 2.86 -3.07 34.45
C ARG A 130 2.00 -2.40 33.39
N ALA A 131 1.44 -3.18 32.45
CA ALA A 131 0.53 -2.67 31.44
C ALA A 131 -0.74 -2.09 32.08
N ALA A 132 -1.21 -0.98 31.53
CA ALA A 132 -2.53 -0.44 31.85
C ALA A 132 -3.62 -1.27 31.15
N HIS A 133 -4.82 -1.20 31.67
CA HIS A 133 -5.99 -1.89 31.14
C HIS A 133 -7.03 -0.87 30.66
N MET A 134 -7.67 -1.18 29.55
CA MET A 134 -8.82 -0.44 29.03
C MET A 134 -9.90 -1.44 28.65
N TYR A 135 -11.09 -1.28 29.22
CA TYR A 135 -12.24 -2.08 28.85
C TYR A 135 -13.02 -1.40 27.73
N TYR A 136 -13.62 -2.19 26.85
CA TYR A 136 -14.37 -1.70 25.69
C TYR A 136 -15.74 -2.36 25.59
N ASP A 137 -16.69 -1.63 25.03
CA ASP A 137 -17.98 -2.18 24.59
C ASP A 137 -17.83 -2.74 23.17
N GLU A 138 -17.17 -1.99 22.31
CA GLU A 138 -16.86 -2.37 20.92
C GLU A 138 -15.37 -2.12 20.62
N LEU A 139 -14.73 -3.07 19.94
CA LEU A 139 -13.34 -2.99 19.54
C LEU A 139 -13.22 -2.99 18.01
N ILE A 140 -12.54 -2.00 17.45
CA ILE A 140 -12.15 -1.99 16.03
C ILE A 140 -10.66 -2.30 15.93
N PHE A 141 -10.33 -3.49 15.42
CA PHE A 141 -8.97 -3.97 15.24
C PHE A 141 -8.43 -3.49 13.88
N ALA A 142 -7.67 -2.38 13.89
CA ALA A 142 -7.17 -1.68 12.71
C ALA A 142 -5.67 -1.43 12.78
N VAL A 143 -4.87 -2.46 13.06
CA VAL A 143 -3.44 -2.37 13.39
C VAL A 143 -2.52 -2.05 12.21
N GLY A 144 -3.03 -2.12 10.99
CA GLY A 144 -2.27 -1.80 9.79
C GLY A 144 -1.07 -2.72 9.52
N LYS A 145 -0.23 -2.32 8.57
CA LYS A 145 0.94 -3.10 8.11
C LYS A 145 1.97 -3.36 9.23
N SER A 146 2.16 -2.40 10.15
CA SER A 146 3.11 -2.55 11.25
C SER A 146 2.63 -3.49 12.37
N GLY A 147 1.35 -3.88 12.37
CA GLY A 147 0.77 -4.78 13.34
C GLY A 147 0.52 -6.21 12.82
N ILE A 148 1.18 -6.64 11.73
CA ILE A 148 0.98 -7.98 11.16
C ILE A 148 1.31 -9.09 12.16
N ASP A 149 2.45 -8.99 12.84
CA ASP A 149 2.86 -10.00 13.85
C ASP A 149 1.86 -10.05 15.02
N PHE A 150 1.35 -8.88 15.42
CA PHE A 150 0.33 -8.81 16.45
C PHE A 150 -1.00 -9.42 15.98
N ALA A 151 -1.42 -9.14 14.75
CA ALA A 151 -2.61 -9.73 14.15
C ALA A 151 -2.48 -11.26 14.03
N GLN A 152 -1.30 -11.75 13.62
CA GLN A 152 -1.01 -13.17 13.59
C GLN A 152 -1.11 -13.79 14.98
N SER A 153 -0.47 -13.20 15.99
CA SER A 153 -0.52 -13.69 17.36
C SER A 153 -1.95 -13.77 17.94
N MET A 154 -2.81 -12.82 17.55
CA MET A 154 -4.23 -12.84 17.94
C MET A 154 -4.98 -13.96 17.20
N SER A 155 -4.72 -14.13 15.91
CA SER A 155 -5.34 -15.23 15.12
C SER A 155 -4.96 -16.60 15.69
N ASP A 156 -3.70 -16.81 16.03
CA ASP A 156 -3.20 -18.06 16.61
C ASP A 156 -3.80 -18.33 18.00
N ARG A 157 -3.81 -17.30 18.85
CA ARG A 157 -4.35 -17.38 20.22
C ARG A 157 -5.81 -17.75 20.25
N TYR A 158 -6.62 -17.13 19.40
CA TYR A 158 -8.06 -17.32 19.35
C TYR A 158 -8.48 -18.37 18.30
N LYS A 159 -7.50 -18.98 17.61
CA LYS A 159 -7.71 -19.96 16.53
C LYS A 159 -8.70 -19.44 15.50
N LEU A 160 -8.54 -18.16 15.12
CA LEU A 160 -9.45 -17.54 14.16
C LEU A 160 -9.28 -18.23 12.81
N PRO A 161 -10.38 -18.59 12.14
CA PRO A 161 -10.30 -19.07 10.77
C PRO A 161 -9.83 -17.95 9.86
N THR A 162 -8.81 -18.21 9.05
CA THR A 162 -8.16 -17.22 8.17
C THR A 162 -8.11 -17.69 6.73
N GLU A 163 -8.15 -16.74 5.78
CA GLU A 163 -7.84 -17.00 4.37
C GLU A 163 -6.32 -16.93 4.12
N PRO A 164 -5.74 -17.89 3.37
CA PRO A 164 -4.33 -17.85 3.01
C PRO A 164 -4.04 -16.67 2.08
N LYS A 165 -2.86 -16.09 2.18
CA LYS A 165 -2.40 -14.98 1.35
C LYS A 165 -1.31 -15.42 0.38
N ALA A 166 -1.18 -14.69 -0.73
CA ALA A 166 -0.11 -14.87 -1.69
C ALA A 166 1.10 -13.98 -1.33
N VAL A 167 2.29 -14.36 -1.80
CA VAL A 167 3.45 -13.48 -1.78
C VAL A 167 3.20 -12.29 -2.73
N GLN A 168 3.54 -11.07 -2.30
CA GLN A 168 3.55 -9.89 -3.17
C GLN A 168 4.91 -9.20 -3.08
N ILE A 169 5.75 -9.41 -4.09
CA ILE A 169 7.11 -8.88 -4.18
C ILE A 169 7.47 -8.50 -5.62
N GLY A 170 8.38 -7.54 -5.77
CA GLY A 170 8.87 -7.08 -7.05
C GLY A 170 9.83 -5.91 -6.94
N ILE A 171 9.68 -4.96 -7.83
CA ILE A 171 10.58 -3.82 -8.01
C ILE A 171 9.78 -2.52 -8.17
N ARG A 172 10.44 -1.35 -7.95
CA ARG A 172 9.94 -0.01 -8.28
C ARG A 172 10.65 0.48 -9.55
N PHE A 173 9.96 0.45 -10.68
CA PHE A 173 10.46 0.93 -11.97
C PHE A 173 10.37 2.46 -12.05
N GLU A 174 11.37 3.10 -12.68
CA GLU A 174 11.41 4.54 -12.92
C GLU A 174 11.97 4.84 -14.32
N ALA A 175 11.31 5.73 -15.06
CA ALA A 175 11.75 6.20 -16.37
C ALA A 175 11.18 7.60 -16.68
N PRO A 176 11.71 8.31 -17.70
CA PRO A 176 11.09 9.53 -18.21
C PRO A 176 9.63 9.34 -18.58
N GLN A 177 8.78 10.27 -18.14
CA GLN A 177 7.35 10.26 -18.38
C GLN A 177 6.96 10.14 -19.85
N LYS A 178 7.76 10.74 -20.73
CA LYS A 178 7.52 10.74 -22.20
C LYS A 178 7.22 9.35 -22.79
N TYR A 179 7.81 8.28 -22.23
CA TYR A 179 7.56 6.92 -22.70
C TYR A 179 6.15 6.44 -22.42
N PHE A 180 5.57 6.87 -21.31
CA PHE A 180 4.23 6.46 -20.84
C PHE A 180 3.16 7.50 -21.13
N GLN A 181 3.47 8.63 -21.79
CA GLN A 181 2.54 9.75 -21.94
C GLN A 181 1.21 9.34 -22.55
N LYS A 182 1.23 8.52 -23.61
CA LYS A 182 -0.01 8.03 -24.26
C LYS A 182 -0.92 7.26 -23.30
N LEU A 183 -0.36 6.58 -22.31
CA LEU A 183 -1.11 5.83 -21.31
C LEU A 183 -1.53 6.72 -20.14
N ILE A 184 -0.68 7.65 -19.73
CA ILE A 184 -0.97 8.64 -18.69
C ILE A 184 -2.14 9.54 -19.10
N ASP A 185 -2.23 9.91 -20.37
CA ASP A 185 -3.33 10.70 -20.93
C ASP A 185 -4.69 9.98 -20.88
N VAL A 186 -4.67 8.64 -20.75
CA VAL A 186 -5.85 7.80 -20.61
C VAL A 186 -6.19 7.53 -19.15
N SER A 187 -5.19 7.28 -18.31
CA SER A 187 -5.35 7.02 -16.88
C SER A 187 -4.10 7.41 -16.10
N TYR A 188 -4.27 8.21 -15.05
CA TYR A 188 -3.16 8.61 -14.18
C TYR A 188 -2.52 7.41 -13.46
N ASP A 189 -3.33 6.48 -12.94
CA ASP A 189 -2.88 5.28 -12.23
C ASP A 189 -3.26 4.01 -13.03
N PHE A 190 -2.64 3.86 -14.17
CA PHE A 190 -2.81 2.68 -15.00
C PHE A 190 -2.19 1.44 -14.35
N LYS A 191 -2.79 0.28 -14.59
CA LYS A 191 -2.26 -1.01 -14.17
C LYS A 191 -2.21 -1.97 -15.35
N LEU A 192 -1.00 -2.31 -15.74
CA LEU A 192 -0.71 -3.33 -16.73
C LEU A 192 -0.68 -4.69 -16.04
N TYR A 193 -1.40 -5.68 -16.55
CA TYR A 193 -1.47 -7.02 -15.99
C TYR A 193 -1.01 -8.06 -16.97
N GLN A 194 -0.30 -9.06 -16.44
CA GLN A 194 -0.07 -10.33 -17.09
C GLN A 194 -0.39 -11.45 -16.13
N LYS A 195 -1.01 -12.51 -16.62
CA LYS A 195 -1.40 -13.66 -15.81
C LYS A 195 -0.74 -14.92 -16.35
N HIS A 196 -0.12 -15.64 -15.45
CA HIS A 196 0.48 -16.96 -15.64
C HIS A 196 -0.20 -17.94 -14.67
N ASP A 197 0.18 -19.22 -14.66
CA ASP A 197 -0.51 -20.25 -13.86
C ASP A 197 -0.62 -19.90 -12.37
N ASN A 198 0.51 -19.87 -11.67
CA ASN A 198 0.56 -19.55 -10.23
C ASN A 198 1.10 -18.13 -9.92
N VAL A 199 1.47 -17.38 -10.96
CA VAL A 199 2.00 -16.02 -10.85
C VAL A 199 1.13 -15.06 -11.64
N SER A 200 0.68 -13.99 -11.01
CA SER A 200 0.23 -12.79 -11.73
C SER A 200 1.19 -11.65 -11.48
N ILE A 201 1.47 -10.86 -12.50
CA ILE A 201 2.37 -9.72 -12.40
C ILE A 201 1.66 -8.47 -12.91
N ARG A 202 1.88 -7.35 -12.21
CA ARG A 202 1.22 -6.10 -12.57
C ARG A 202 2.07 -4.88 -12.25
N SER A 203 1.86 -3.80 -13.01
CA SER A 203 2.23 -2.47 -12.54
C SER A 203 1.22 -2.02 -11.48
N PHE A 204 1.66 -1.18 -10.54
CA PHE A 204 0.76 -0.59 -9.55
C PHE A 204 1.34 0.70 -8.97
N CYS A 205 0.46 1.54 -8.38
CA CYS A 205 0.86 2.76 -7.70
C CYS A 205 1.71 3.66 -8.59
N THR A 206 1.17 4.00 -9.78
CA THR A 206 1.84 4.86 -10.76
C THR A 206 1.89 6.31 -10.26
N ASN A 207 3.05 6.93 -10.34
CA ASN A 207 3.29 8.33 -10.00
C ASN A 207 3.90 9.03 -11.19
N ASN A 208 3.39 10.22 -11.52
CA ASN A 208 3.75 10.94 -12.74
C ASN A 208 4.17 12.37 -12.44
N ASN A 209 5.04 12.94 -13.27
CA ASN A 209 5.50 14.32 -13.32
C ASN A 209 6.31 14.76 -12.08
N ALA A 210 5.72 14.84 -10.90
CA ALA A 210 6.39 15.15 -9.64
C ALA A 210 6.69 13.86 -8.84
N ALA A 211 7.08 12.80 -9.58
CA ALA A 211 7.27 11.47 -9.06
C ALA A 211 8.67 11.27 -8.47
N TYR A 212 8.74 10.63 -7.32
CA TYR A 212 10.00 10.22 -6.70
C TYR A 212 9.86 8.89 -5.99
N VAL A 213 10.98 8.24 -5.74
CA VAL A 213 11.04 6.96 -5.01
C VAL A 213 11.48 7.23 -3.59
N ALA A 214 10.78 6.63 -2.62
CA ALA A 214 11.10 6.72 -1.20
C ALA A 214 11.48 5.36 -0.64
N VAL A 215 12.33 5.37 0.39
CA VAL A 215 12.69 4.18 1.16
C VAL A 215 11.68 4.00 2.28
N GLU A 216 11.16 2.78 2.42
CA GLU A 216 10.35 2.34 3.55
C GLU A 216 11.11 1.27 4.34
N GLU A 217 10.97 1.30 5.66
CA GLU A 217 11.47 0.25 6.53
C GLU A 217 10.30 -0.39 7.29
N THR A 218 10.23 -1.72 7.24
CA THR A 218 9.25 -2.50 7.98
C THR A 218 9.92 -3.75 8.51
N TYR A 219 9.88 -3.99 9.81
CA TYR A 219 10.55 -5.13 10.47
C TYR A 219 12.08 -5.17 10.25
N GLY A 220 12.73 -4.02 10.04
CA GLY A 220 14.14 -3.93 9.68
C GLY A 220 14.43 -4.24 8.20
N ASP A 221 13.41 -4.59 7.42
CA ASP A 221 13.51 -4.85 6.00
C ASP A 221 13.33 -3.55 5.21
N ILE A 222 14.22 -3.28 4.26
CA ILE A 222 14.16 -2.11 3.38
C ILE A 222 13.31 -2.46 2.16
N SER A 223 12.40 -1.56 1.81
CA SER A 223 11.58 -1.62 0.60
C SER A 223 11.51 -0.24 -0.05
N TYR A 224 11.23 -0.21 -1.36
CA TYR A 224 11.06 1.03 -2.11
C TYR A 224 9.60 1.25 -2.46
N ASN A 225 9.15 2.51 -2.37
CA ASN A 225 7.79 2.89 -2.71
C ASN A 225 7.79 4.19 -3.52
N GLY A 226 6.71 4.46 -4.26
CA GLY A 226 6.58 5.67 -5.05
C GLY A 226 5.73 6.72 -4.36
N HIS A 227 6.09 7.97 -4.57
CA HIS A 227 5.37 9.14 -4.10
C HIS A 227 5.23 10.16 -5.24
N ALA A 228 4.24 11.04 -5.13
CA ALA A 228 4.10 12.20 -6.01
C ALA A 228 3.66 13.42 -5.20
N LYS A 229 4.36 14.54 -5.42
CA LYS A 229 4.04 15.83 -4.80
C LYS A 229 3.10 16.66 -5.69
N LYS A 230 2.45 17.63 -5.10
CA LYS A 230 1.71 18.69 -5.80
C LYS A 230 2.51 19.98 -5.77
N GLY A 231 2.45 20.72 -6.87
CA GLY A 231 3.15 21.99 -7.05
C GLY A 231 4.12 21.94 -8.25
N LYS A 232 4.17 23.02 -9.02
CA LYS A 232 5.05 23.13 -10.20
C LYS A 232 6.53 23.00 -9.86
N GLU A 233 6.91 23.40 -8.68
CA GLU A 233 8.29 23.32 -8.15
C GLU A 233 8.80 21.88 -7.97
N PHE A 234 7.90 20.89 -7.94
CA PHE A 234 8.24 19.47 -7.79
C PHE A 234 8.26 18.72 -9.12
N GLU A 235 7.85 19.34 -10.22
CA GLU A 235 7.81 18.70 -11.53
C GLU A 235 9.20 18.26 -12.00
N ASN A 236 9.31 16.98 -12.37
CA ASN A 236 10.58 16.40 -12.77
C ASN A 236 10.51 15.56 -14.05
N GLN A 237 9.34 15.50 -14.69
CA GLN A 237 9.08 14.75 -15.91
C GLN A 237 9.42 13.25 -15.81
N MET A 238 9.32 12.70 -14.61
CA MET A 238 9.52 11.28 -14.34
C MET A 238 8.20 10.57 -14.08
N THR A 239 8.22 9.28 -14.36
CA THR A 239 7.18 8.33 -13.98
C THR A 239 7.83 7.18 -13.23
N ASN A 240 7.23 6.77 -12.11
CA ASN A 240 7.58 5.52 -11.46
C ASN A 240 6.33 4.71 -11.09
N PHE A 241 6.48 3.40 -11.07
CA PHE A 241 5.45 2.46 -10.59
C PHE A 241 6.10 1.16 -10.11
N GLY A 242 5.42 0.47 -9.20
CA GLY A 242 5.83 -0.88 -8.81
C GLY A 242 5.52 -1.87 -9.93
N ILE A 243 6.39 -2.86 -10.11
CA ILE A 243 6.13 -4.08 -10.86
C ILE A 243 6.10 -5.20 -9.83
N LEU A 244 4.90 -5.68 -9.48
CA LEU A 244 4.68 -6.61 -8.39
C LEU A 244 4.14 -7.93 -8.92
N MET A 245 4.80 -9.01 -8.53
CA MET A 245 4.29 -10.36 -8.67
C MET A 245 3.38 -10.70 -7.50
N GLU A 246 2.30 -11.40 -7.77
CA GLU A 246 1.53 -12.14 -6.79
C GLU A 246 1.77 -13.62 -7.05
N ILE A 247 2.41 -14.31 -6.09
CA ILE A 247 2.82 -15.71 -6.20
C ILE A 247 1.94 -16.53 -5.26
N LYS A 248 1.20 -17.48 -5.83
CA LYS A 248 0.31 -18.39 -5.09
C LYS A 248 0.98 -19.73 -4.81
N GLY A 249 0.49 -20.43 -3.79
CA GLY A 249 0.97 -21.77 -3.45
C GLY A 249 2.25 -21.80 -2.61
N ILE A 250 2.70 -20.67 -2.10
CA ILE A 250 3.76 -20.60 -1.09
C ILE A 250 3.15 -20.90 0.28
N GLU A 251 3.72 -21.85 1.00
CA GLU A 251 3.19 -22.32 2.29
C GLU A 251 3.20 -21.21 3.36
N ASP A 252 4.32 -20.50 3.50
CA ASP A 252 4.46 -19.32 4.36
C ASP A 252 4.87 -18.10 3.54
N PRO A 253 3.89 -17.31 3.04
CA PRO A 253 4.17 -16.14 2.21
C PRO A 253 4.96 -15.05 2.93
N PHE A 254 4.77 -14.89 4.24
CA PHE A 254 5.46 -13.86 5.01
C PHE A 254 6.95 -14.23 5.20
N ALA A 255 7.23 -15.43 5.66
CA ALA A 255 8.62 -15.90 5.84
C ALA A 255 9.37 -15.93 4.51
N TRP A 256 8.74 -16.41 3.42
CA TRP A 256 9.35 -16.42 2.09
C TRP A 256 9.67 -14.99 1.61
N SER A 257 8.76 -14.06 1.78
CA SER A 257 8.97 -12.66 1.37
C SER A 257 10.11 -12.02 2.15
N ARG A 258 10.20 -12.27 3.46
CA ARG A 258 11.29 -11.77 4.30
C ARG A 258 12.65 -12.37 3.92
N ASP A 259 12.72 -13.67 3.68
CA ASP A 259 13.95 -14.32 3.22
C ASP A 259 14.45 -13.71 1.90
N ALA A 260 13.56 -13.50 0.93
CA ALA A 260 13.91 -12.84 -0.33
C ALA A 260 14.42 -11.41 -0.13
N VAL A 261 13.77 -10.60 0.72
CA VAL A 261 14.21 -9.25 1.05
C VAL A 261 15.57 -9.26 1.77
N GLN A 262 15.79 -10.15 2.73
CA GLN A 262 17.04 -10.27 3.46
C GLN A 262 18.20 -10.73 2.56
N LYS A 263 17.95 -11.65 1.61
CA LYS A 263 18.94 -12.01 0.59
C LYS A 263 19.32 -10.82 -0.28
N LEU A 264 18.36 -10.00 -0.67
CA LEU A 264 18.64 -8.75 -1.38
C LEU A 264 19.45 -7.79 -0.53
N GLN A 265 19.09 -7.58 0.74
CA GLN A 265 19.80 -6.68 1.65
C GLN A 265 21.26 -7.11 1.88
N ALA A 266 21.50 -8.41 2.01
CA ALA A 266 22.84 -8.98 2.20
C ALA A 266 23.74 -8.77 0.97
N ASN A 267 23.16 -8.74 -0.24
CA ASN A 267 23.87 -8.58 -1.51
C ASN A 267 23.79 -7.14 -2.08
N GLY A 268 23.14 -6.24 -1.36
CA GLY A 268 22.96 -4.84 -1.71
C GLY A 268 21.54 -4.53 -2.23
N THR A 269 20.81 -3.74 -1.46
CA THR A 269 19.57 -3.08 -1.92
C THR A 269 19.94 -1.84 -2.72
N GLY A 270 19.10 -1.48 -3.69
CA GLY A 270 19.32 -0.20 -4.33
C GLY A 270 18.78 -0.05 -5.73
N LEU A 271 19.38 0.90 -6.43
CA LEU A 271 19.06 1.22 -7.80
C LEU A 271 19.80 0.29 -8.76
N TYR A 272 19.02 -0.35 -9.60
CA TYR A 272 19.47 -1.09 -10.78
C TYR A 272 19.06 -0.29 -12.02
N TYR A 273 19.97 -0.07 -12.95
CA TYR A 273 19.74 0.84 -14.07
C TYR A 273 20.24 0.30 -15.41
N SER A 274 19.63 0.77 -16.48
CA SER A 274 20.12 0.53 -17.84
C SER A 274 21.45 1.28 -18.09
N PRO A 275 22.27 0.84 -19.03
CA PRO A 275 23.56 1.48 -19.33
C PRO A 275 23.51 2.97 -19.66
N GLY A 276 22.38 3.46 -20.16
CA GLY A 276 22.16 4.88 -20.49
C GLY A 276 21.54 5.72 -19.38
N TYR A 277 21.29 5.14 -18.21
CA TYR A 277 20.68 5.87 -17.08
C TYR A 277 21.70 6.82 -16.48
N THR A 278 21.54 8.12 -16.73
CA THR A 278 22.47 9.16 -16.32
C THR A 278 21.95 10.05 -15.19
N ARG A 279 20.74 9.78 -14.67
CA ARG A 279 20.12 10.64 -13.67
C ARG A 279 20.58 10.29 -12.27
N THR A 280 20.75 11.31 -11.45
CA THR A 280 20.80 11.13 -10.00
C THR A 280 19.47 10.51 -9.57
N PRO A 281 19.47 9.40 -8.81
CA PRO A 281 18.25 8.80 -8.29
C PRO A 281 17.37 9.85 -7.62
N SER A 282 16.08 9.84 -7.91
CA SER A 282 15.12 10.78 -7.33
C SER A 282 14.77 10.46 -5.87
N LEU A 283 15.68 9.79 -5.15
CA LEU A 283 15.56 9.51 -3.73
C LEU A 283 15.56 10.82 -2.94
N THR A 284 14.44 11.14 -2.33
CA THR A 284 14.42 12.19 -1.32
C THR A 284 14.87 11.62 0.01
N SER A 285 15.90 12.24 0.57
CA SER A 285 16.58 11.83 1.79
C SER A 285 15.85 12.21 3.08
N GLU A 286 14.57 12.46 3.07
CA GLU A 286 13.82 12.77 4.29
C GLU A 286 13.76 11.59 5.29
N GLY A 287 14.45 10.50 5.00
CA GLY A 287 14.52 9.29 5.82
C GLY A 287 15.84 8.53 5.78
N ASN A 288 16.97 9.19 5.61
CA ASN A 288 18.31 8.74 6.01
C ASN A 288 18.90 7.41 5.48
N ARG A 289 18.32 6.71 4.51
CA ARG A 289 19.01 5.57 3.90
C ARG A 289 18.97 5.66 2.38
N VAL A 290 20.00 6.27 1.84
CA VAL A 290 20.32 6.23 0.42
C VAL A 290 20.65 4.79 0.04
N SER A 291 20.19 4.35 -1.12
CA SER A 291 20.64 3.13 -1.77
C SER A 291 22.17 3.00 -1.67
N THR A 292 22.63 1.89 -1.09
CA THR A 292 24.06 1.65 -0.88
C THR A 292 24.74 1.10 -2.13
N ILE A 293 23.97 0.65 -3.14
CA ILE A 293 24.50 0.07 -4.38
C ILE A 293 23.77 0.65 -5.58
N GLN A 294 24.55 1.24 -6.48
CA GLN A 294 24.16 1.53 -7.85
C GLN A 294 24.89 0.54 -8.76
N THR A 295 24.13 -0.31 -9.45
CA THR A 295 24.71 -1.35 -10.32
C THR A 295 23.81 -1.65 -11.51
N ASN A 296 24.39 -2.05 -12.61
CA ASN A 296 23.66 -2.65 -13.73
C ASN A 296 23.66 -4.20 -13.69
N SER A 297 24.20 -4.80 -12.62
CA SER A 297 24.16 -6.24 -12.41
C SER A 297 22.84 -6.67 -11.80
N LEU A 298 22.13 -7.58 -12.44
CA LEU A 298 20.86 -8.15 -11.97
C LEU A 298 21.06 -9.41 -11.08
N ALA A 299 22.31 -9.82 -10.87
CA ALA A 299 22.61 -11.04 -10.13
C ALA A 299 22.02 -11.08 -8.71
N PRO A 300 22.04 -10.00 -7.90
CA PRO A 300 21.43 -10.04 -6.56
C PRO A 300 19.93 -10.31 -6.58
N ILE A 301 19.21 -9.76 -7.55
CA ILE A 301 17.75 -9.95 -7.67
C ILE A 301 17.44 -11.36 -8.15
N SER A 302 18.17 -11.85 -9.14
CA SER A 302 18.04 -13.23 -9.60
C SER A 302 18.31 -14.24 -8.49
N LEU A 303 19.33 -13.97 -7.65
CA LEU A 303 19.64 -14.82 -6.49
C LEU A 303 18.52 -14.82 -5.43
N ALA A 304 17.90 -13.66 -5.19
CA ALA A 304 16.87 -13.52 -4.17
C ALA A 304 15.52 -14.08 -4.60
N LEU A 305 15.13 -13.85 -5.87
CA LEU A 305 13.82 -14.23 -6.41
C LEU A 305 13.84 -15.58 -7.15
N GLY A 306 15.03 -16.13 -7.43
CA GLY A 306 15.16 -17.39 -8.15
C GLY A 306 14.46 -17.35 -9.52
N GLU A 307 13.72 -18.41 -9.83
CA GLU A 307 12.98 -18.54 -11.10
C GLU A 307 11.93 -17.44 -11.31
N TYR A 308 11.38 -16.86 -10.25
CA TYR A 308 10.37 -15.80 -10.35
C TYR A 308 10.92 -14.52 -10.98
N PHE A 309 12.23 -14.29 -10.94
CA PHE A 309 12.82 -13.09 -11.55
C PHE A 309 12.57 -13.03 -13.08
N ALA A 310 12.45 -14.16 -13.74
CA ALA A 310 12.16 -14.22 -15.18
C ALA A 310 10.83 -13.53 -15.54
N TYR A 311 9.83 -13.54 -14.66
CA TYR A 311 8.56 -12.84 -14.88
C TYR A 311 8.73 -11.32 -14.90
N ILE A 312 9.59 -10.78 -14.03
CA ILE A 312 9.88 -9.33 -14.01
C ILE A 312 10.60 -8.93 -15.30
N VAL A 313 11.59 -9.70 -15.74
CA VAL A 313 12.32 -9.43 -16.99
C VAL A 313 11.37 -9.44 -18.17
N ASN A 314 10.56 -10.50 -18.32
CA ASN A 314 9.58 -10.59 -19.39
C ASN A 314 8.55 -9.45 -19.39
N PHE A 315 8.13 -9.00 -18.20
CA PHE A 315 7.21 -7.87 -18.08
C PHE A 315 7.86 -6.56 -18.59
N ILE A 316 9.14 -6.32 -18.25
CA ILE A 316 9.90 -5.16 -18.72
C ILE A 316 10.12 -5.23 -20.24
N ASP A 317 10.44 -6.41 -20.78
CA ASP A 317 10.63 -6.61 -22.22
C ASP A 317 9.32 -6.34 -22.99
N ASN A 318 8.19 -6.80 -22.47
CA ASN A 318 6.88 -6.51 -23.05
C ASN A 318 6.53 -5.01 -22.95
N MET A 319 6.86 -4.35 -21.85
CA MET A 319 6.74 -2.89 -21.75
C MET A 319 7.63 -2.19 -22.80
N ASN A 320 8.86 -2.66 -22.99
CA ASN A 320 9.77 -2.08 -23.98
C ASN A 320 9.23 -2.27 -25.41
N ALA A 321 8.61 -3.39 -25.72
CA ALA A 321 7.96 -3.62 -27.01
C ALA A 321 6.79 -2.66 -27.28
N VAL A 322 6.10 -2.19 -26.23
CA VAL A 322 4.97 -1.27 -26.35
C VAL A 322 5.39 0.20 -26.33
N PHE A 323 6.34 0.56 -25.44
CA PHE A 323 6.68 1.94 -25.14
C PHE A 323 8.00 2.41 -25.72
N GLU A 324 8.77 1.49 -26.32
CA GLU A 324 10.04 1.78 -27.02
C GLU A 324 11.01 2.60 -26.14
N PHE A 325 11.36 2.09 -24.95
CA PHE A 325 12.24 2.78 -24.03
C PHE A 325 13.60 3.07 -24.67
N GLY A 326 14.17 4.24 -24.37
CA GLY A 326 15.59 4.48 -24.51
C GLY A 326 16.43 3.72 -23.48
N ASN A 327 17.63 4.21 -23.23
CA ASN A 327 18.54 3.66 -22.23
C ASN A 327 18.56 4.49 -20.92
N ASP A 328 17.48 5.23 -20.62
CA ASP A 328 17.37 6.16 -19.50
C ASP A 328 16.31 5.74 -18.47
N TRP A 329 16.24 4.46 -18.19
CA TRP A 329 15.36 3.87 -17.18
C TRP A 329 16.14 3.05 -16.15
N GLY A 330 15.52 2.84 -15.00
CA GLY A 330 16.06 2.01 -13.95
C GLY A 330 14.97 1.49 -13.02
N PHE A 331 15.35 0.73 -12.02
CA PHE A 331 14.43 0.29 -10.98
C PHE A 331 15.14 0.08 -9.64
N TYR A 332 14.39 0.15 -8.58
CA TYR A 332 14.80 -0.09 -7.21
C TYR A 332 14.24 -1.43 -6.73
N ALA A 333 15.02 -2.19 -5.99
CA ALA A 333 14.60 -3.47 -5.41
C ALA A 333 15.07 -3.60 -3.95
N PRO A 334 14.24 -4.25 -3.12
CA PRO A 334 12.91 -4.81 -3.41
C PRO A 334 11.78 -3.77 -3.29
N GLU A 335 10.62 -4.05 -3.89
CA GLU A 335 9.34 -3.58 -3.44
C GLU A 335 8.53 -4.77 -2.91
N VAL A 336 8.07 -4.73 -1.67
CA VAL A 336 7.38 -5.85 -1.02
C VAL A 336 6.12 -5.38 -0.32
N LYS A 337 5.08 -6.20 -0.41
CA LYS A 337 3.84 -6.03 0.37
C LYS A 337 3.68 -7.23 1.29
N TYR A 338 4.00 -7.05 2.56
CA TYR A 338 3.67 -8.03 3.58
C TYR A 338 2.17 -8.06 3.81
N LEU A 339 1.59 -9.24 3.85
CA LEU A 339 0.16 -9.47 4.05
C LEU A 339 -0.04 -10.22 5.35
N SER A 340 -0.94 -9.71 6.21
CA SER A 340 -1.41 -10.46 7.37
C SER A 340 -2.41 -11.56 6.94
N PRO A 341 -2.53 -12.65 7.71
CA PRO A 341 -3.66 -13.55 7.57
C PRO A 341 -4.95 -12.75 7.74
N GLU A 342 -5.92 -12.99 6.87
CA GLU A 342 -7.22 -12.33 6.91
C GLU A 342 -8.21 -13.18 7.68
N PRO A 343 -8.68 -12.74 8.85
CA PRO A 343 -9.70 -13.47 9.57
C PRO A 343 -11.02 -13.47 8.81
N LEU A 344 -11.77 -14.57 8.92
CA LEU A 344 -13.14 -14.63 8.42
C LEU A 344 -14.06 -13.83 9.34
N VAL A 345 -14.71 -12.83 8.77
CA VAL A 345 -15.62 -11.93 9.47
C VAL A 345 -17.04 -12.02 8.92
N LYS A 346 -18.01 -11.58 9.70
CA LYS A 346 -19.38 -11.37 9.23
C LYS A 346 -19.41 -10.23 8.24
N TYR A 347 -20.19 -10.38 7.18
CA TYR A 347 -20.27 -9.35 6.12
C TYR A 347 -21.06 -8.12 6.55
N GLU A 348 -21.97 -8.29 7.50
CA GLU A 348 -22.89 -7.25 7.95
C GLU A 348 -22.20 -6.10 8.68
N ASP A 349 -21.12 -6.37 9.42
CA ASP A 349 -20.47 -5.40 10.32
C ASP A 349 -18.95 -5.62 10.48
N LEU A 350 -18.37 -6.58 9.76
CA LEU A 350 -16.96 -6.97 9.84
C LEU A 350 -16.51 -7.47 11.21
N SER A 351 -17.44 -7.96 12.04
CA SER A 351 -17.15 -8.57 13.34
C SER A 351 -16.76 -10.05 13.21
N LEU A 352 -16.06 -10.56 14.22
CA LEU A 352 -15.77 -11.99 14.35
C LEU A 352 -17.05 -12.78 14.68
N ASN A 353 -17.13 -14.03 14.20
CA ASN A 353 -18.28 -14.89 14.50
C ASN A 353 -18.44 -15.16 16.01
N ASP A 354 -17.32 -15.47 16.69
CA ASP A 354 -17.30 -15.84 18.10
C ASP A 354 -17.20 -14.64 19.06
N PHE A 355 -16.84 -13.46 18.52
CA PHE A 355 -16.69 -12.22 19.27
C PHE A 355 -17.39 -11.07 18.51
N PRO A 356 -18.72 -10.95 18.63
CA PRO A 356 -19.51 -10.03 17.80
C PRO A 356 -19.25 -8.54 18.07
N ASN A 357 -18.56 -8.21 19.15
CA ASN A 357 -18.11 -6.87 19.50
C ASN A 357 -16.63 -6.60 19.11
N VAL A 358 -16.03 -7.47 18.29
CA VAL A 358 -14.65 -7.30 17.78
C VAL A 358 -14.71 -7.25 16.26
N HIS A 359 -14.48 -6.07 15.71
CA HIS A 359 -14.52 -5.76 14.28
C HIS A 359 -13.11 -5.62 13.73
N PHE A 360 -12.92 -6.07 12.49
CA PHE A 360 -11.63 -5.91 11.81
C PHE A 360 -11.73 -4.89 10.68
N ALA A 361 -10.70 -4.06 10.51
CA ALA A 361 -10.68 -3.02 9.49
C ALA A 361 -9.29 -2.82 8.88
N GLY A 362 -9.27 -2.22 7.70
CA GLY A 362 -8.05 -1.82 7.03
C GLY A 362 -7.19 -3.01 6.62
N ASP A 363 -5.89 -2.88 6.79
CA ASP A 363 -4.91 -3.88 6.37
C ASP A 363 -5.10 -5.25 7.06
N ALA A 364 -5.65 -5.28 8.26
CA ALA A 364 -6.02 -6.51 8.96
C ALA A 364 -7.12 -7.32 8.24
N LEU A 365 -7.87 -6.70 7.33
CA LEU A 365 -8.78 -7.35 6.36
C LEU A 365 -8.29 -7.17 4.92
N SER A 366 -6.98 -7.14 4.70
CA SER A 366 -6.36 -7.00 3.38
C SER A 366 -6.81 -5.78 2.57
N ALA A 367 -7.34 -4.73 3.20
CA ALA A 367 -7.61 -3.48 2.53
C ALA A 367 -6.28 -2.79 2.20
N ARG A 368 -6.04 -2.61 0.91
CA ARG A 368 -4.86 -1.97 0.36
C ARG A 368 -5.24 -0.65 -0.31
N GLY A 369 -4.88 0.42 0.33
CA GLY A 369 -5.20 1.77 -0.12
C GLY A 369 -6.03 2.53 0.90
N ILE A 370 -5.86 3.85 0.88
CA ILE A 370 -6.46 4.76 1.85
C ILE A 370 -8.00 4.66 1.81
N THR A 371 -8.58 4.67 0.60
CA THR A 371 -10.03 4.70 0.41
C THR A 371 -10.72 3.45 0.93
N VAL A 372 -10.22 2.26 0.61
CA VAL A 372 -10.82 1.00 1.09
C VAL A 372 -10.65 0.86 2.59
N SER A 373 -9.46 1.19 3.13
CA SER A 373 -9.23 1.12 4.58
C SER A 373 -10.12 2.10 5.36
N GLY A 374 -10.26 3.34 4.86
CA GLY A 374 -11.16 4.33 5.46
C GLY A 374 -12.63 3.92 5.34
N ALA A 375 -13.02 3.34 4.21
CA ALA A 375 -14.38 2.86 3.98
C ALA A 375 -14.76 1.69 4.90
N HIS A 376 -13.83 0.79 5.29
CA HIS A 376 -14.08 -0.21 6.33
C HIS A 376 -14.45 0.46 7.65
N GLY A 377 -13.73 1.51 8.06
CA GLY A 377 -14.04 2.25 9.28
C GLY A 377 -15.41 2.91 9.24
N ILE A 378 -15.78 3.55 8.14
CA ILE A 378 -17.12 4.16 7.97
C ILE A 378 -18.21 3.09 7.99
N TYR A 379 -17.99 1.96 7.28
CA TYR A 379 -18.95 0.86 7.23
C TYR A 379 -19.25 0.28 8.62
N ILE A 380 -18.21 0.06 9.43
CA ILE A 380 -18.37 -0.40 10.82
C ILE A 380 -19.12 0.66 11.64
N ALA A 381 -18.71 1.93 11.55
CA ALA A 381 -19.33 3.01 12.30
C ALA A 381 -20.83 3.17 12.01
N GLU A 382 -21.26 3.05 10.76
CA GLU A 382 -22.69 3.06 10.39
C GLU A 382 -23.51 1.93 11.05
N LYS A 383 -22.87 0.82 11.40
CA LYS A 383 -23.53 -0.31 12.07
C LYS A 383 -23.59 -0.16 13.58
N LEU A 384 -22.58 0.51 14.15
CA LEU A 384 -22.50 0.75 15.60
C LEU A 384 -23.34 1.94 16.05
N ILE A 385 -23.50 2.96 15.18
CA ILE A 385 -24.37 4.12 15.45
C ILE A 385 -25.78 3.76 15.00
N LYS A 386 -26.56 3.17 15.91
CA LYS A 386 -27.99 2.89 15.70
C LYS A 386 -28.86 3.90 16.40
#